data_49e13f4c327742b620784d345bbd85cf
#
_entry.id   49e13f4c327742b620784d345bbd85cf
#
_cell.length_a   1.000
_cell.length_b   1.000
_cell.length_c   1.000
_cell.angle_alpha   90.00
_cell.angle_beta   90.00
_cell.angle_gamma   90.00
#
_symmetry.space_group_name_H-M   'P 1'
#
loop_
_entity.id
_entity.type
_entity.pdbx_description
1 polymer ?
#
loop_
_entity_poly.entity_id
_entity_poly.type
_entity_poly.pdbx_seq_one_letter_code
_entity_poly.pdbx_strand_id
1 'polypeptide(L)'
;MNYYGNCNNRNCCPSGETGTYVTIQGPAGEKGEQGEKGDKGDVGEKGDQGEPGERGEPGESPVITVAESTPLSYKLNFKTAEQSITTPNLFAPYTEYHVDLSAVNSLLTVPLENLVLSYQTTSSSALRISAAPKTAGTTVLCDIRRLTIYNASTIESQTSDNTSISARTVLDEIVYTSSQESHSMKIRQQDPETKLWSLCEITSFISKNAARTSVTVRFLEHGVSYLPPETV
;
A
#
# COMPACT_ATOMS: atom_id res chain seq x y z
N MET A 1 -3.73 -23.53 -20.22
CA MET A 1 -2.42 -23.80 -19.63
C MET A 1 -2.06 -22.60 -18.77
N ASN A 2 -2.11 -22.79 -17.45
CA ASN A 2 -1.87 -21.72 -16.49
C ASN A 2 -0.36 -21.62 -16.21
N TYR A 3 0.25 -20.51 -16.55
CA TYR A 3 1.60 -20.21 -16.10
C TYR A 3 1.52 -19.39 -14.80
N TYR A 4 1.79 -20.01 -13.67
CA TYR A 4 2.16 -19.33 -12.44
C TYR A 4 3.66 -18.98 -12.53
N GLY A 5 3.97 -17.72 -12.74
CA GLY A 5 5.32 -17.21 -12.63
C GLY A 5 5.74 -17.12 -11.17
N ASN A 6 6.71 -17.92 -10.79
CA ASN A 6 7.33 -17.93 -9.48
C ASN A 6 8.28 -16.71 -9.36
N CYS A 7 7.88 -15.69 -8.60
CA CYS A 7 8.74 -14.53 -8.32
C CYS A 7 9.71 -14.86 -7.19
N ASN A 8 10.77 -15.63 -7.49
CA ASN A 8 11.93 -15.80 -6.61
C ASN A 8 13.06 -14.87 -7.07
N ASN A 9 12.89 -13.56 -6.95
CA ASN A 9 14.06 -12.67 -6.98
C ASN A 9 13.81 -11.37 -6.19
N ARG A 10 14.79 -11.02 -5.36
CA ARG A 10 14.80 -10.04 -4.27
C ARG A 10 14.83 -8.57 -4.72
N ASN A 11 14.12 -8.18 -5.77
CA ASN A 11 14.17 -6.78 -6.25
C ASN A 11 12.85 -6.32 -6.89
N CYS A 12 11.72 -6.53 -6.24
CA CYS A 12 10.42 -6.06 -6.76
C CYS A 12 9.75 -4.98 -5.90
N CYS A 13 10.51 -4.01 -5.39
CA CYS A 13 9.94 -2.72 -4.99
C CYS A 13 11.03 -1.65 -5.07
N PRO A 14 11.11 -0.86 -6.13
CA PRO A 14 11.79 0.41 -6.07
C PRO A 14 10.91 1.39 -5.29
N SER A 15 11.45 1.88 -4.19
CA SER A 15 10.96 3.04 -3.46
C SER A 15 10.94 4.26 -4.38
N GLY A 16 9.78 4.87 -4.47
CA GLY A 16 9.58 6.27 -4.86
C GLY A 16 10.12 6.66 -6.22
N GLU A 17 9.21 6.82 -7.18
CA GLU A 17 9.31 7.96 -8.11
C GLU A 17 8.09 7.97 -9.04
N THR A 18 7.50 9.15 -9.16
CA THR A 18 6.67 9.71 -10.24
C THR A 18 5.96 8.72 -11.17
N GLY A 19 4.64 8.71 -11.04
CA GLY A 19 3.75 7.86 -11.82
C GLY A 19 4.05 7.91 -13.32
N THR A 20 4.51 6.80 -13.86
CA THR A 20 4.56 6.57 -15.29
C THR A 20 3.15 6.27 -15.76
N TYR A 21 2.59 7.17 -16.57
CA TYR A 21 1.30 6.93 -17.20
C TYR A 21 1.48 5.87 -18.29
N VAL A 22 0.89 4.70 -18.10
CA VAL A 22 0.79 3.70 -19.16
C VAL A 22 -0.43 4.04 -20.02
N THR A 23 -0.20 4.48 -21.24
CA THR A 23 -1.29 4.64 -22.21
C THR A 23 -1.71 3.25 -22.67
N ILE A 24 -2.84 2.77 -22.19
CA ILE A 24 -3.44 1.52 -22.68
C ILE A 24 -4.28 1.89 -23.89
N GLN A 25 -3.82 1.50 -25.08
CA GLN A 25 -4.59 1.63 -26.29
C GLN A 25 -5.72 0.61 -26.27
N GLY A 26 -6.96 1.05 -26.39
CA GLY A 26 -8.13 0.17 -26.47
C GLY A 26 -8.03 -0.77 -27.69
N PRO A 27 -8.76 -1.89 -27.67
CA PRO A 27 -8.82 -2.80 -28.80
C PRO A 27 -9.34 -2.07 -30.03
N ALA A 28 -8.80 -2.42 -31.19
CA ALA A 28 -9.29 -1.89 -32.47
C ALA A 28 -10.79 -2.20 -32.63
N GLY A 29 -11.56 -1.23 -33.10
CA GLY A 29 -12.96 -1.42 -33.38
C GLY A 29 -13.21 -2.59 -34.36
N GLU A 30 -14.39 -3.16 -34.31
CA GLU A 30 -14.78 -4.27 -35.16
C GLU A 30 -14.70 -3.85 -36.65
N LYS A 31 -14.27 -4.81 -37.44
CA LYS A 31 -14.19 -4.62 -38.93
C LYS A 31 -15.59 -4.32 -39.46
N GLY A 32 -15.76 -3.22 -40.18
CA GLY A 32 -17.02 -2.88 -40.85
C GLY A 32 -17.55 -4.02 -41.69
N GLU A 33 -18.87 -4.14 -41.77
CA GLU A 33 -19.54 -5.15 -42.56
C GLU A 33 -19.13 -5.07 -44.02
N GLN A 34 -18.99 -6.23 -44.66
CA GLN A 34 -18.65 -6.33 -46.06
C GLN A 34 -19.81 -5.75 -46.88
N GLY A 35 -19.53 -4.83 -47.78
CA GLY A 35 -20.53 -4.22 -48.66
C GLY A 35 -21.34 -5.30 -49.41
N GLU A 36 -22.62 -5.01 -49.67
CA GLU A 36 -23.50 -5.92 -50.39
C GLU A 36 -22.93 -6.26 -51.78
N LYS A 37 -23.03 -7.51 -52.13
CA LYS A 37 -22.61 -8.02 -53.45
C LYS A 37 -23.47 -7.37 -54.54
N GLY A 38 -22.84 -6.70 -55.49
CA GLY A 38 -23.53 -6.10 -56.62
C GLY A 38 -24.43 -7.11 -57.38
N ASP A 39 -25.58 -6.62 -57.86
CA ASP A 39 -26.57 -7.42 -58.59
C ASP A 39 -25.90 -8.08 -59.80
N LYS A 40 -26.28 -9.35 -60.01
CA LYS A 40 -25.82 -10.13 -61.16
C LYS A 40 -26.43 -9.54 -62.39
N GLY A 41 -25.61 -8.86 -63.20
CA GLY A 41 -26.05 -8.34 -64.54
C GLY A 41 -26.54 -9.46 -65.41
N ASP A 42 -27.51 -9.13 -66.32
CA ASP A 42 -28.04 -10.04 -67.31
C ASP A 42 -26.93 -10.61 -68.19
N VAL A 43 -26.69 -11.94 -68.06
CA VAL A 43 -25.75 -12.75 -68.84
C VAL A 43 -24.45 -12.06 -69.28
N GLY A 44 -24.00 -11.17 -68.48
CA GLY A 44 -22.75 -10.43 -68.62
C GLY A 44 -21.70 -10.91 -67.58
N GLU A 45 -20.49 -10.47 -67.74
CA GLU A 45 -19.38 -10.81 -66.80
C GLU A 45 -19.75 -10.53 -65.37
N LYS A 46 -19.30 -11.41 -64.47
CA LYS A 46 -19.49 -11.29 -63.06
C LYS A 46 -18.93 -9.93 -62.60
N GLY A 47 -19.80 -9.06 -62.07
CA GLY A 47 -19.39 -7.75 -61.59
C GLY A 47 -18.25 -7.86 -60.58
N ASP A 48 -17.36 -6.90 -60.62
CA ASP A 48 -16.21 -6.82 -59.67
C ASP A 48 -16.73 -6.86 -58.21
N GLN A 49 -16.01 -7.56 -57.38
CA GLN A 49 -16.30 -7.59 -55.97
C GLN A 49 -16.13 -6.17 -55.40
N GLY A 50 -17.16 -5.64 -54.73
CA GLY A 50 -17.10 -4.33 -54.08
C GLY A 50 -15.88 -4.21 -53.18
N GLU A 51 -15.31 -3.04 -53.08
CA GLU A 51 -14.16 -2.77 -52.21
C GLU A 51 -14.53 -3.10 -50.77
N PRO A 52 -13.58 -3.65 -49.98
CA PRO A 52 -13.78 -3.84 -48.56
C PRO A 52 -14.19 -2.53 -47.88
N GLY A 53 -15.17 -2.55 -46.99
CA GLY A 53 -15.55 -1.39 -46.20
C GLY A 53 -14.35 -0.83 -45.43
N GLU A 54 -14.37 0.47 -45.23
CA GLU A 54 -13.31 1.15 -44.45
C GLU A 54 -13.20 0.55 -43.06
N ARG A 55 -11.98 0.49 -42.56
CA ARG A 55 -11.72 0.02 -41.19
C ARG A 55 -12.40 0.99 -40.20
N GLY A 56 -13.20 0.45 -39.29
CA GLY A 56 -13.80 1.24 -38.21
C GLY A 56 -12.74 2.04 -37.42
N GLU A 57 -13.14 3.21 -36.93
CA GLU A 57 -12.26 4.05 -36.13
C GLU A 57 -11.79 3.33 -34.85
N PRO A 58 -10.56 3.62 -34.36
CA PRO A 58 -10.11 3.10 -33.12
C PRO A 58 -11.05 3.51 -31.97
N GLY A 59 -11.36 2.58 -31.06
CA GLY A 59 -12.12 2.90 -29.88
C GLY A 59 -11.42 3.95 -29.00
N GLU A 60 -12.20 4.75 -28.29
CA GLU A 60 -11.67 5.76 -27.37
C GLU A 60 -10.90 5.10 -26.20
N SER A 61 -9.74 5.68 -25.88
CA SER A 61 -8.98 5.26 -24.69
C SER A 61 -9.62 5.84 -23.42
N PRO A 62 -9.86 5.03 -22.38
CA PRO A 62 -10.41 5.56 -21.15
C PRO A 62 -9.41 6.46 -20.43
N VAL A 63 -9.91 7.52 -19.80
CA VAL A 63 -9.15 8.33 -18.84
C VAL A 63 -9.15 7.62 -17.51
N ILE A 64 -7.96 7.35 -16.98
CA ILE A 64 -7.77 6.69 -15.69
C ILE A 64 -7.44 7.74 -14.63
N THR A 65 -8.23 7.78 -13.56
CA THR A 65 -8.01 8.68 -12.42
C THR A 65 -8.06 7.91 -11.13
N VAL A 66 -7.39 8.43 -10.11
CA VAL A 66 -7.51 7.90 -8.73
C VAL A 66 -8.83 8.41 -8.16
N ALA A 67 -9.76 7.50 -7.86
CA ALA A 67 -11.05 7.82 -7.25
C ALA A 67 -10.96 7.94 -5.73
N GLU A 68 -10.08 7.13 -5.11
CA GLU A 68 -9.86 7.12 -3.68
C GLU A 68 -8.44 6.64 -3.39
N SER A 69 -7.73 7.31 -2.46
CA SER A 69 -6.40 6.91 -2.00
C SER A 69 -6.29 7.20 -0.51
N THR A 70 -6.52 6.18 0.30
CA THR A 70 -6.41 6.22 1.77
C THR A 70 -5.64 5.01 2.26
N PRO A 71 -5.19 4.97 3.51
CA PRO A 71 -4.58 3.78 4.10
C PRO A 71 -5.46 2.52 4.11
N LEU A 72 -6.78 2.68 3.89
CA LEU A 72 -7.74 1.58 3.89
C LEU A 72 -8.35 1.29 2.52
N SER A 73 -8.18 2.17 1.56
CA SER A 73 -8.83 2.04 0.27
C SER A 73 -8.04 2.68 -0.86
N TYR A 74 -7.86 1.94 -1.93
CA TYR A 74 -7.31 2.45 -3.19
C TYR A 74 -8.21 2.04 -4.33
N LYS A 75 -8.83 3.02 -5.00
CA LYS A 75 -9.75 2.79 -6.09
C LYS A 75 -9.37 3.63 -7.30
N LEU A 76 -9.52 3.05 -8.47
CA LEU A 76 -9.34 3.73 -9.75
C LEU A 76 -10.69 3.95 -10.42
N ASN A 77 -10.82 5.05 -11.13
CA ASN A 77 -11.95 5.33 -12.00
C ASN A 77 -11.47 5.31 -13.45
N PHE A 78 -12.15 4.53 -14.29
CA PHE A 78 -11.99 4.46 -15.73
C PHE A 78 -13.17 5.19 -16.36
N LYS A 79 -12.90 6.28 -17.09
CA LYS A 79 -13.93 7.11 -17.70
C LYS A 79 -13.73 7.22 -19.21
N THR A 80 -14.78 6.88 -19.97
CA THR A 80 -14.94 7.19 -21.39
C THR A 80 -16.03 8.27 -21.56
N ALA A 81 -16.34 8.67 -22.77
CA ALA A 81 -17.46 9.57 -23.06
C ALA A 81 -18.82 8.99 -22.60
N GLU A 82 -18.97 7.66 -22.66
CA GLU A 82 -20.23 6.97 -22.41
C GLU A 82 -20.34 6.30 -21.04
N GLN A 83 -19.20 5.94 -20.42
CA GLN A 83 -19.18 5.13 -19.21
C GLN A 83 -18.16 5.64 -18.17
N SER A 84 -18.50 5.43 -16.91
CA SER A 84 -17.59 5.64 -15.78
C SER A 84 -17.66 4.41 -14.86
N ILE A 85 -16.53 3.75 -14.68
CA ILE A 85 -16.41 2.53 -13.87
C ILE A 85 -15.37 2.76 -12.79
N THR A 86 -15.75 2.56 -11.53
CA THR A 86 -14.82 2.57 -10.41
C THR A 86 -14.49 1.13 -10.01
N THR A 87 -13.21 0.84 -9.79
CA THR A 87 -12.79 -0.49 -9.33
C THR A 87 -13.30 -0.77 -7.92
N PRO A 88 -13.42 -2.05 -7.54
CA PRO A 88 -13.41 -2.42 -6.13
C PRO A 88 -12.15 -1.88 -5.44
N ASN A 89 -12.12 -1.96 -4.11
CA ASN A 89 -10.92 -1.60 -3.35
C ASN A 89 -9.74 -2.52 -3.77
N LEU A 90 -8.72 -1.92 -4.36
CA LEU A 90 -7.50 -2.61 -4.82
C LEU A 90 -6.43 -2.67 -3.71
N PHE A 91 -6.69 -2.07 -2.56
CA PHE A 91 -5.74 -2.01 -1.47
C PHE A 91 -5.68 -3.35 -0.72
N ALA A 92 -4.45 -3.82 -0.43
CA ALA A 92 -4.24 -4.93 0.48
C ALA A 92 -4.53 -4.46 1.92
N PRO A 93 -5.27 -5.25 2.74
CA PRO A 93 -5.67 -4.83 4.09
C PRO A 93 -4.49 -4.71 5.06
N TYR A 94 -3.31 -5.16 4.69
CA TYR A 94 -2.09 -5.10 5.50
C TYR A 94 -0.84 -5.03 4.61
N THR A 95 0.23 -4.51 5.19
CA THR A 95 1.58 -4.51 4.58
C THR A 95 2.50 -5.35 5.44
N GLU A 96 3.29 -6.20 4.82
CA GLU A 96 4.20 -7.12 5.49
C GLU A 96 5.64 -6.90 5.02
N TYR A 97 6.57 -6.89 5.98
CA TYR A 97 8.00 -6.73 5.77
C TYR A 97 8.74 -7.93 6.33
N HIS A 98 9.67 -8.48 5.56
CA HIS A 98 10.57 -9.56 5.98
C HIS A 98 12.00 -9.12 5.67
N VAL A 99 12.80 -8.91 6.70
CA VAL A 99 14.15 -8.36 6.55
C VAL A 99 15.15 -9.04 7.47
N ASP A 100 16.42 -8.99 7.08
CA ASP A 100 17.56 -9.31 7.94
C ASP A 100 18.15 -8.00 8.49
N LEU A 101 18.05 -7.82 9.80
CA LEU A 101 18.59 -6.68 10.52
C LEU A 101 19.79 -7.06 11.40
N SER A 102 20.47 -8.18 11.12
CA SER A 102 21.58 -8.68 11.96
C SER A 102 22.84 -7.80 11.91
N ALA A 103 23.04 -7.06 10.82
CA ALA A 103 24.19 -6.16 10.71
C ALA A 103 23.95 -4.89 11.52
N VAL A 104 24.99 -4.39 12.21
CA VAL A 104 24.93 -3.11 12.93
C VAL A 104 24.58 -1.97 11.97
N ASN A 105 23.70 -1.09 12.39
CA ASN A 105 23.11 0.01 11.61
C ASN A 105 22.14 -0.43 10.51
N SER A 106 21.80 -1.72 10.39
CA SER A 106 20.67 -2.12 9.55
C SER A 106 19.40 -1.43 10.01
N LEU A 107 18.59 -0.99 9.06
CA LEU A 107 17.40 -0.18 9.29
C LEU A 107 16.25 -0.67 8.42
N LEU A 108 15.11 -0.96 9.04
CA LEU A 108 13.81 -1.04 8.38
C LEU A 108 13.00 0.20 8.74
N THR A 109 12.47 0.86 7.74
CA THR A 109 11.56 1.99 7.88
C THR A 109 10.16 1.57 7.47
N VAL A 110 9.20 1.72 8.37
CA VAL A 110 7.80 1.31 8.20
C VAL A 110 6.93 2.56 8.25
N PRO A 111 6.43 3.05 7.11
CA PRO A 111 5.57 4.22 7.08
C PRO A 111 4.19 3.88 7.64
N LEU A 112 3.73 4.70 8.57
CA LEU A 112 2.35 4.83 8.97
C LEU A 112 1.74 6.05 8.27
N GLU A 113 0.59 6.53 8.72
CA GLU A 113 -0.03 7.68 8.09
C GLU A 113 0.73 8.99 8.35
N ASN A 114 0.87 9.36 9.62
CA ASN A 114 1.56 10.59 10.04
C ASN A 114 2.89 10.34 10.75
N LEU A 115 3.18 9.09 11.10
CA LEU A 115 4.41 8.64 11.71
C LEU A 115 5.17 7.70 10.80
N VAL A 116 6.46 7.55 11.10
CA VAL A 116 7.33 6.51 10.54
C VAL A 116 7.91 5.73 11.70
N LEU A 117 7.70 4.41 11.70
CA LEU A 117 8.43 3.52 12.60
C LEU A 117 9.78 3.15 11.99
N SER A 118 10.77 2.99 12.86
CA SER A 118 12.10 2.52 12.50
C SER A 118 12.50 1.37 13.41
N TYR A 119 12.92 0.27 12.81
CA TYR A 119 13.55 -0.86 13.46
C TYR A 119 15.03 -0.81 13.10
N GLN A 120 15.87 -0.48 14.04
CA GLN A 120 17.30 -0.26 13.79
C GLN A 120 18.18 -1.05 14.74
N THR A 121 19.11 -1.82 14.20
CA THR A 121 20.16 -2.48 14.98
C THR A 121 21.18 -1.44 15.41
N THR A 122 21.26 -1.17 16.70
CA THR A 122 22.12 -0.12 17.28
C THR A 122 23.49 -0.63 17.71
N SER A 123 23.58 -1.94 17.96
CA SER A 123 24.84 -2.64 18.29
C SER A 123 24.73 -4.11 17.88
N SER A 124 25.79 -4.87 18.06
CA SER A 124 25.77 -6.31 17.82
C SER A 124 24.80 -7.10 18.71
N SER A 125 24.22 -6.44 19.70
CA SER A 125 23.34 -7.05 20.70
C SER A 125 22.03 -6.28 20.95
N ALA A 126 21.76 -5.19 20.24
CA ALA A 126 20.58 -4.37 20.49
C ALA A 126 19.90 -3.89 19.23
N LEU A 127 18.57 -3.96 19.22
CA LEU A 127 17.70 -3.34 18.22
C LEU A 127 16.79 -2.35 18.93
N ARG A 128 16.57 -1.21 18.28
CA ARG A 128 15.72 -0.15 18.76
C ARG A 128 14.52 0.02 17.85
N ILE A 129 13.33 0.08 18.43
CA ILE A 129 12.09 0.48 17.77
C ILE A 129 11.82 1.93 18.14
N SER A 130 11.68 2.79 17.16
CA SER A 130 11.38 4.21 17.37
C SER A 130 10.32 4.71 16.40
N ALA A 131 9.62 5.78 16.79
CA ALA A 131 8.70 6.52 15.94
C ALA A 131 9.19 7.94 15.73
N ALA A 132 8.92 8.49 14.56
CA ALA A 132 9.18 9.91 14.25
C ALA A 132 8.04 10.44 13.36
N PRO A 133 7.80 11.77 13.34
CA PRO A 133 6.89 12.35 12.37
C PRO A 133 7.34 12.04 10.93
N LYS A 134 6.38 11.72 10.07
CA LYS A 134 6.62 11.49 8.65
C LYS A 134 7.07 12.76 7.94
N THR A 135 6.50 13.89 8.33
CA THR A 135 6.86 15.22 7.84
C THR A 135 7.75 15.92 8.86
N ALA A 136 8.94 16.35 8.44
CA ALA A 136 9.87 17.06 9.32
C ALA A 136 9.26 18.37 9.84
N GLY A 137 9.50 18.67 11.12
CA GLY A 137 8.99 19.88 11.76
C GLY A 137 7.53 19.81 12.21
N THR A 138 6.84 18.69 12.01
CA THR A 138 5.48 18.48 12.52
C THR A 138 5.50 17.80 13.89
N THR A 139 4.42 17.96 14.64
CA THR A 139 4.16 17.23 15.88
C THR A 139 2.92 16.39 15.70
N VAL A 140 3.02 15.10 15.94
CA VAL A 140 1.92 14.14 15.86
C VAL A 140 1.49 13.77 17.27
N LEU A 141 0.22 14.03 17.58
CA LEU A 141 -0.40 13.55 18.82
C LEU A 141 -0.78 12.08 18.63
N CYS A 142 -0.46 11.23 19.59
CA CYS A 142 -0.74 9.81 19.47
C CYS A 142 -1.03 9.14 20.82
N ASP A 143 -1.79 8.05 20.73
CA ASP A 143 -1.96 7.07 21.81
C ASP A 143 -1.26 5.78 21.38
N ILE A 144 -0.44 5.23 22.26
CA ILE A 144 0.36 4.04 22.00
C ILE A 144 0.05 2.97 23.03
N ARG A 145 -0.26 1.78 22.55
CA ARG A 145 -0.39 0.56 23.36
C ARG A 145 0.61 -0.44 22.81
N ARG A 146 1.55 -0.87 23.64
CA ARG A 146 2.57 -1.86 23.29
C ARG A 146 2.51 -3.03 24.24
N LEU A 147 2.55 -4.22 23.69
CA LEU A 147 2.78 -5.48 24.39
C LEU A 147 4.00 -6.13 23.77
N THR A 148 5.00 -6.43 24.57
CA THR A 148 6.22 -7.15 24.17
C THR A 148 6.28 -8.46 24.91
N ILE A 149 6.58 -9.55 24.20
CA ILE A 149 6.77 -10.90 24.75
C ILE A 149 8.20 -11.32 24.46
N TYR A 150 8.96 -11.56 25.53
CA TYR A 150 10.35 -12.03 25.49
C TYR A 150 10.40 -13.54 25.73
N ASN A 151 11.02 -14.28 24.84
CA ASN A 151 11.23 -15.74 25.00
C ASN A 151 9.99 -16.53 25.44
N ALA A 152 8.80 -16.10 25.03
CA ALA A 152 7.51 -16.68 25.38
C ALA A 152 7.18 -16.74 26.90
N SER A 153 7.94 -16.08 27.77
CA SER A 153 7.75 -16.17 29.21
C SER A 153 7.65 -14.83 29.93
N THR A 154 8.30 -13.78 29.44
CA THR A 154 8.27 -12.45 30.05
C THR A 154 7.42 -11.52 29.20
N ILE A 155 6.48 -10.84 29.84
CA ILE A 155 5.56 -9.92 29.17
C ILE A 155 5.77 -8.52 29.73
N GLU A 156 5.94 -7.55 28.84
CA GLU A 156 5.97 -6.14 29.16
C GLU A 156 4.84 -5.41 28.42
N SER A 157 4.13 -4.55 29.12
CA SER A 157 3.10 -3.70 28.51
C SER A 157 3.38 -2.24 28.78
N GLN A 158 3.18 -1.40 27.79
CA GLN A 158 3.28 0.05 27.88
C GLN A 158 2.02 0.71 27.33
N THR A 159 1.55 1.71 28.04
CA THR A 159 0.43 2.56 27.65
C THR A 159 0.89 4.01 27.70
N SER A 160 0.72 4.73 26.63
CA SER A 160 1.02 6.17 26.54
C SER A 160 -0.15 6.86 25.84
N ASP A 161 -0.82 7.76 26.53
CA ASP A 161 -1.95 8.52 26.00
C ASP A 161 -1.55 9.97 25.76
N ASN A 162 -2.14 10.60 24.75
CA ASN A 162 -1.92 12.00 24.39
C ASN A 162 -0.42 12.37 24.28
N THR A 163 0.38 11.45 23.77
CA THR A 163 1.81 11.65 23.63
C THR A 163 2.10 12.43 22.36
N SER A 164 2.86 13.51 22.48
CA SER A 164 3.31 14.33 21.35
C SER A 164 4.66 13.85 20.85
N ILE A 165 4.71 13.39 19.61
CA ILE A 165 5.95 13.02 18.93
C ILE A 165 6.31 14.11 17.92
N SER A 166 7.38 14.86 18.22
CA SER A 166 7.94 15.92 17.35
C SER A 166 9.32 15.58 16.80
N ALA A 167 9.94 14.54 17.34
CA ALA A 167 11.25 14.03 16.95
C ALA A 167 11.26 12.50 17.10
N ARG A 168 12.38 11.87 16.72
CA ARG A 168 12.54 10.43 16.91
C ARG A 168 12.42 10.06 18.40
N THR A 169 11.41 9.30 18.73
CA THR A 169 11.09 8.83 20.08
C THR A 169 11.23 7.33 20.14
N VAL A 170 11.96 6.82 21.13
CA VAL A 170 12.15 5.38 21.34
C VAL A 170 10.87 4.80 21.92
N LEU A 171 10.35 3.76 21.29
CA LEU A 171 9.20 2.99 21.76
C LEU A 171 9.63 1.71 22.49
N ASP A 172 10.71 1.11 22.02
CA ASP A 172 11.31 -0.06 22.63
C ASP A 172 12.80 -0.15 22.30
N GLU A 173 13.58 -0.70 23.21
CA GLU A 173 14.98 -1.00 22.99
C GLU A 173 15.31 -2.39 23.52
N ILE A 174 15.66 -3.26 22.63
CA ILE A 174 15.76 -4.69 22.83
C ILE A 174 17.22 -5.11 22.84
N VAL A 175 17.63 -5.87 23.83
CA VAL A 175 18.99 -6.43 23.91
C VAL A 175 18.98 -7.90 23.52
N TYR A 176 19.55 -8.21 22.36
CA TYR A 176 19.53 -9.56 21.77
C TYR A 176 20.78 -10.37 22.07
N THR A 177 21.08 -10.73 23.23
CA THR A 177 22.14 -11.70 23.42
C THR A 177 21.67 -13.15 23.31
N SER A 178 20.41 -13.40 23.61
CA SER A 178 19.86 -14.76 23.67
C SER A 178 18.36 -14.87 23.40
N SER A 179 17.65 -13.78 23.19
CA SER A 179 16.18 -13.78 23.14
C SER A 179 15.63 -13.48 21.75
N GLN A 180 14.45 -13.99 21.52
CA GLN A 180 13.56 -13.57 20.44
C GLN A 180 12.39 -12.82 21.03
N GLU A 181 11.79 -11.93 20.27
CA GLU A 181 10.73 -11.06 20.77
C GLU A 181 9.58 -10.93 19.79
N SER A 182 8.39 -10.82 20.36
CA SER A 182 7.17 -10.50 19.61
C SER A 182 6.55 -9.24 20.18
N HIS A 183 6.16 -8.34 19.29
CA HIS A 183 5.48 -7.11 19.67
C HIS A 183 4.09 -7.09 19.06
N SER A 184 3.15 -6.59 19.86
CA SER A 184 1.83 -6.15 19.38
C SER A 184 1.66 -4.69 19.79
N MET A 185 1.53 -3.81 18.81
CA MET A 185 1.35 -2.38 19.05
C MET A 185 0.07 -1.90 18.40
N LYS A 186 -0.66 -1.05 19.11
CA LYS A 186 -1.74 -0.25 18.53
C LYS A 186 -1.35 1.20 18.66
N ILE A 187 -1.26 1.89 17.54
CA ILE A 187 -0.90 3.29 17.48
C ILE A 187 -2.08 4.05 16.84
N ARG A 188 -2.68 4.91 17.65
CA ARG A 188 -3.62 5.92 17.19
C ARG A 188 -2.85 7.20 16.99
N GLN A 189 -3.00 7.83 15.85
CA GLN A 189 -2.26 9.03 15.47
C GLN A 189 -3.22 10.08 14.91
N GLN A 190 -3.05 11.33 15.34
CA GLN A 190 -3.84 12.45 14.86
C GLN A 190 -3.12 13.12 13.69
N ASP A 191 -3.83 13.37 12.63
CA ASP A 191 -3.33 14.21 11.54
C ASP A 191 -3.11 15.64 12.03
N PRO A 192 -1.90 16.22 11.84
CA PRO A 192 -1.58 17.55 12.35
C PRO A 192 -2.43 18.69 11.76
N GLU A 193 -2.97 18.51 10.55
CA GLU A 193 -3.74 19.53 9.81
C GLU A 193 -5.24 19.35 10.03
N THR A 194 -5.75 18.17 9.72
CA THR A 194 -7.20 17.89 9.75
C THR A 194 -7.74 17.60 11.15
N LYS A 195 -6.87 17.27 12.11
CA LYS A 195 -7.19 16.81 13.46
C LYS A 195 -7.98 15.49 13.50
N LEU A 196 -8.10 14.81 12.38
CA LEU A 196 -8.72 13.49 12.31
C LEU A 196 -7.72 12.42 12.78
N TRP A 197 -8.26 11.30 13.24
CA TRP A 197 -7.47 10.22 13.82
C TRP A 197 -7.44 9.01 12.89
N SER A 198 -6.34 8.31 12.96
CA SER A 198 -6.16 7.00 12.33
C SER A 198 -5.62 6.01 13.33
N LEU A 199 -6.05 4.77 13.24
CA LEU A 199 -5.60 3.67 14.10
C LEU A 199 -4.95 2.60 13.24
N CYS A 200 -3.74 2.22 13.61
CA CYS A 200 -3.07 1.05 13.04
C CYS A 200 -2.66 0.04 14.12
N GLU A 201 -2.69 -1.21 13.72
CA GLU A 201 -2.15 -2.34 14.47
C GLU A 201 -0.87 -2.80 13.80
N ILE A 202 0.18 -2.94 14.59
CA ILE A 202 1.50 -3.38 14.14
C ILE A 202 1.86 -4.62 14.95
N THR A 203 2.16 -5.70 14.28
CA THR A 203 2.75 -6.89 14.89
C THR A 203 4.16 -7.09 14.35
N SER A 204 5.09 -7.43 15.21
CA SER A 204 6.44 -7.75 14.76
C SER A 204 6.98 -8.95 15.52
N PHE A 205 7.76 -9.74 14.81
CA PHE A 205 8.56 -10.82 15.37
C PHE A 205 10.03 -10.57 15.01
N ILE A 206 10.88 -10.69 15.99
CA ILE A 206 12.31 -10.47 15.86
C ILE A 206 13.03 -11.66 16.44
N SER A 207 13.73 -12.40 15.56
CA SER A 207 14.50 -13.56 15.97
C SER A 207 15.76 -13.15 16.72
N LYS A 208 16.39 -14.09 17.36
CA LYS A 208 17.73 -13.92 17.94
C LYS A 208 18.67 -13.26 16.91
N ASN A 209 19.41 -12.24 17.34
CA ASN A 209 20.30 -11.40 16.53
C ASN A 209 19.59 -10.66 15.38
N ALA A 210 18.27 -10.52 15.41
CA ALA A 210 17.47 -9.82 14.39
C ALA A 210 17.65 -10.34 12.94
N ALA A 211 18.23 -11.51 12.74
CA ALA A 211 18.48 -12.11 11.41
C ALA A 211 17.18 -12.43 10.66
N ARG A 212 16.09 -12.60 11.37
CA ARG A 212 14.74 -12.74 10.80
C ARG A 212 13.81 -11.79 11.54
N THR A 213 13.53 -10.68 10.91
CA THR A 213 12.58 -9.68 11.42
C THR A 213 11.40 -9.61 10.47
N SER A 214 10.20 -9.83 11.01
CA SER A 214 8.95 -9.60 10.28
C SER A 214 8.15 -8.51 10.97
N VAL A 215 7.56 -7.63 10.17
CA VAL A 215 6.68 -6.57 10.65
C VAL A 215 5.45 -6.54 9.77
N THR A 216 4.28 -6.61 10.37
CA THR A 216 2.99 -6.48 9.70
C THR A 216 2.29 -5.24 10.21
N VAL A 217 1.81 -4.41 9.29
CA VAL A 217 1.00 -3.22 9.60
C VAL A 217 -0.38 -3.37 9.01
N ARG A 218 -1.38 -3.16 9.82
CA ARG A 218 -2.80 -3.16 9.44
C ARG A 218 -3.45 -1.86 9.89
N PHE A 219 -4.03 -1.12 8.97
CA PHE A 219 -4.87 0.03 9.30
C PHE A 219 -6.27 -0.45 9.67
N LEU A 220 -6.77 0.02 10.81
CA LEU A 220 -8.08 -0.32 11.34
C LEU A 220 -9.07 0.83 11.18
N GLU A 221 -8.61 2.08 11.32
CA GLU A 221 -9.42 3.30 11.20
C GLU A 221 -8.62 4.37 10.46
N HIS A 222 -9.33 5.22 9.72
CA HIS A 222 -8.73 6.36 9.02
C HIS A 222 -9.72 7.52 8.99
N GLY A 223 -9.24 8.72 9.31
CA GLY A 223 -10.00 9.95 9.20
C GLY A 223 -11.21 10.05 10.15
N VAL A 224 -11.10 9.47 11.35
CA VAL A 224 -12.18 9.43 12.34
C VAL A 224 -12.07 10.63 13.28
N SER A 225 -13.21 11.27 13.57
CA SER A 225 -13.30 12.28 14.61
C SER A 225 -13.64 11.62 15.94
N TYR A 226 -12.77 11.79 16.94
CA TYR A 226 -13.09 11.41 18.31
C TYR A 226 -13.60 12.65 19.05
N LEU A 227 -14.86 12.66 19.38
CA LEU A 227 -15.39 13.61 20.34
C LEU A 227 -14.92 13.18 21.74
N PRO A 228 -14.49 14.11 22.60
CA PRO A 228 -14.27 13.78 24.00
C PRO A 228 -15.58 13.21 24.58
N PRO A 229 -15.52 12.24 25.51
CA PRO A 229 -16.71 11.75 26.18
C PRO A 229 -17.44 12.97 26.76
N GLU A 230 -18.74 13.10 26.47
CA GLU A 230 -19.55 14.14 27.08
C GLU A 230 -19.41 13.97 28.59
N THR A 231 -18.96 15.00 29.25
CA THR A 231 -18.97 15.05 30.72
C THR A 231 -20.43 15.13 31.15
N VAL A 232 -20.97 13.98 31.57
CA VAL A 232 -22.29 13.86 32.20
C VAL A 232 -22.26 14.45 33.60
#